data_d34485e2a253c23a06156c8e70b102fd
#
_entry.id   d34485e2a253c23a06156c8e70b102fd
#
_cell.length_a   1.000
_cell.length_b   1.000
_cell.length_c   1.000
_cell.angle_alpha   90.00
_cell.angle_beta   90.00
_cell.angle_gamma   90.00
#
_symmetry.space_group_name_H-M   'P 1'
#
loop_
_entity.id
_entity.type
_entity.pdbx_description
1 polymer ?
#
loop_
_entity_poly.entity_id
_entity_poly.type
_entity_poly.pdbx_seq_one_letter_code
_entity_poly.pdbx_strand_id
1 'polypeptide(L)'
;MLVLGIIIVLGLLLHLFNFWYNMMFAELFEIADPLGDPADGFGYIQMTFSNPVFVVLYIVWLIALWFHLSHGFWSAIQTLGWNGKTWFCRWKMIGLVYTTLLILGFIAVVLAFAFNCAPSLCC
;
A
#
# COMPACT_ATOMS: atom_id res chain seq x y z
N MET A 1 14.55 11.63 -4.16
CA MET A 1 14.59 10.41 -3.32
C MET A 1 14.17 10.69 -1.88
N LEU A 2 14.72 11.67 -1.19
CA LEU A 2 14.35 11.99 0.19
C LEU A 2 12.86 12.32 0.35
N VAL A 3 12.29 13.16 -0.52
CA VAL A 3 10.86 13.52 -0.49
C VAL A 3 9.95 12.30 -0.67
N LEU A 4 10.26 11.44 -1.64
CA LEU A 4 9.51 10.18 -1.83
C LEU A 4 9.62 9.27 -0.60
N GLY A 5 10.80 9.19 0.01
CA GLY A 5 11.01 8.44 1.24
C GLY A 5 10.14 8.96 2.40
N ILE A 6 10.05 10.27 2.57
CA ILE A 6 9.19 10.88 3.60
C ILE A 6 7.71 10.56 3.33
N ILE A 7 7.24 10.70 2.09
CA ILE A 7 5.85 10.37 1.72
C ILE A 7 5.54 8.90 2.03
N ILE A 8 6.48 8.00 1.76
CA ILE A 8 6.30 6.57 2.04
C ILE A 8 6.22 6.29 3.53
N VAL A 9 7.10 6.89 4.33
CA VAL A 9 7.06 6.74 5.79
C VAL A 9 5.75 7.28 6.37
N LEU A 10 5.29 8.44 5.92
CA LEU A 10 4.01 9.01 6.38
C LEU A 10 2.83 8.12 5.96
N GLY A 11 2.81 7.61 4.74
CA GLY A 11 1.78 6.69 4.28
C GLY A 11 1.83 5.34 5.01
N LEU A 12 3.02 4.85 5.35
CA LEU A 12 3.18 3.64 6.15
C LEU A 12 2.65 3.83 7.58
N LEU A 13 2.93 4.98 8.21
CA LEU A 13 2.39 5.30 9.52
C LEU A 13 0.87 5.40 9.50
N LEU A 14 0.30 6.03 8.46
CA LEU A 14 -1.15 6.08 8.25
C LEU A 14 -1.73 4.68 8.09
N HIS A 15 -1.10 3.82 7.29
CA HIS A 15 -1.52 2.44 7.08
C HIS A 15 -1.47 1.63 8.37
N LEU A 16 -0.38 1.73 9.14
CA LEU A 16 -0.25 1.06 10.44
C LEU A 16 -1.29 1.57 11.43
N PHE A 17 -1.54 2.87 11.46
CA PHE A 17 -2.57 3.44 12.35
C PHE A 17 -3.98 2.96 11.98
N ASN A 18 -4.34 2.97 10.69
CA ASN A 18 -5.67 2.59 10.25
C ASN A 18 -5.96 1.09 10.42
N PHE A 19 -4.97 0.23 10.21
CA PHE A 19 -5.17 -1.21 10.21
C PHE A 19 -4.55 -1.88 11.43
N TRP A 20 -3.24 -1.72 11.65
CA TRP A 20 -2.55 -2.43 12.72
C TRP A 20 -2.99 -1.97 14.12
N TYR A 21 -3.09 -0.65 14.32
CA TYR A 21 -3.51 -0.11 15.61
C TYR A 21 -4.97 -0.50 15.94
N ASN A 22 -5.87 -0.34 14.98
CA ASN A 22 -7.29 -0.61 15.21
C ASN A 22 -7.62 -2.11 15.28
N MET A 23 -6.84 -2.97 14.65
CA MET A 23 -7.08 -4.41 14.65
C MET A 23 -6.26 -5.11 15.73
N MET A 24 -4.93 -5.10 15.59
CA MET A 24 -4.03 -5.86 16.45
C MET A 24 -3.87 -5.25 17.85
N PHE A 25 -3.74 -3.92 17.93
CA PHE A 25 -3.53 -3.25 19.22
C PHE A 25 -4.82 -3.23 20.05
N ALA A 26 -5.96 -3.03 19.41
CA ALA A 26 -7.26 -3.08 20.08
C ALA A 26 -7.55 -4.48 20.63
N GLU A 27 -7.25 -5.53 19.87
CA GLU A 27 -7.39 -6.92 20.31
C GLU A 27 -6.47 -7.24 21.51
N LEU A 28 -5.20 -6.81 21.46
CA LEU A 28 -4.21 -7.10 22.49
C LEU A 28 -4.54 -6.42 23.83
N PHE A 29 -5.12 -5.23 23.80
CA PHE A 29 -5.43 -4.42 24.98
C PHE A 29 -6.90 -4.40 25.35
N GLU A 30 -7.74 -5.21 24.71
CA GLU A 30 -9.20 -5.28 24.91
C GLU A 30 -9.89 -3.87 24.89
N ILE A 31 -9.35 -2.98 24.03
CA ILE A 31 -9.91 -1.65 23.86
C ILE A 31 -11.19 -1.76 23.04
N ALA A 32 -12.22 -1.03 23.42
CA ALA A 32 -13.49 -1.00 22.70
C ALA A 32 -13.29 -0.61 21.22
N ASP A 33 -13.64 -1.55 20.36
CA ASP A 33 -13.46 -1.44 18.92
C ASP A 33 -14.67 -0.76 18.26
N PRO A 34 -14.48 0.17 17.31
CA PRO A 34 -15.61 0.81 16.62
C PRO A 34 -16.48 -0.17 15.80
N LEU A 35 -15.98 -1.33 15.44
CA LEU A 35 -16.71 -2.37 14.70
C LEU A 35 -17.17 -3.55 15.59
N GLY A 36 -16.73 -3.62 16.86
CA GLY A 36 -17.12 -4.65 17.82
C GLY A 36 -16.39 -5.98 17.67
N ASP A 37 -15.69 -6.25 16.59
CA ASP A 37 -14.84 -7.43 16.36
C ASP A 37 -13.51 -7.01 15.72
N PRO A 38 -12.41 -7.04 16.48
CA PRO A 38 -11.09 -6.65 15.98
C PRO A 38 -10.54 -7.64 14.91
N ALA A 39 -11.11 -8.84 14.81
CA ALA A 39 -10.73 -9.83 13.81
C ALA A 39 -11.37 -9.59 12.43
N ASP A 40 -12.36 -8.67 12.32
CA ASP A 40 -13.03 -8.36 11.05
C ASP A 40 -12.23 -7.39 10.17
N GLY A 41 -11.14 -7.89 9.57
CA GLY A 41 -10.32 -7.13 8.62
C GLY A 41 -11.08 -6.61 7.41
N PHE A 42 -12.10 -7.32 6.96
CA PHE A 42 -12.96 -6.89 5.84
C PHE A 42 -13.75 -5.63 6.21
N GLY A 43 -14.37 -5.61 7.39
CA GLY A 43 -15.11 -4.46 7.89
C GLY A 43 -14.25 -3.22 8.03
N TYR A 44 -13.00 -3.36 8.52
CA TYR A 44 -12.03 -2.26 8.63
C TYR A 44 -11.63 -1.69 7.27
N ILE A 45 -11.35 -2.54 6.29
CA ILE A 45 -11.04 -2.12 4.92
C ILE A 45 -12.23 -1.38 4.33
N GLN A 46 -13.44 -1.92 4.50
CA GLN A 46 -14.66 -1.31 4.00
C GLN A 46 -14.92 0.05 4.65
N MET A 47 -14.77 0.16 5.98
CA MET A 47 -14.93 1.41 6.71
C MET A 47 -13.90 2.47 6.27
N THR A 48 -12.64 2.09 6.12
CA THR A 48 -11.57 3.00 5.69
C THR A 48 -11.81 3.51 4.27
N PHE A 49 -12.17 2.65 3.34
CA PHE A 49 -12.38 3.03 1.93
C PHE A 49 -13.80 3.51 1.61
N SER A 50 -14.71 3.55 2.58
CA SER A 50 -15.96 4.31 2.46
C SER A 50 -15.74 5.81 2.30
N ASN A 51 -14.64 6.31 2.88
CA ASN A 51 -14.30 7.71 2.79
C ASN A 51 -13.41 7.98 1.57
N PRO A 52 -13.88 8.78 0.58
CA PRO A 52 -13.13 9.04 -0.65
C PRO A 52 -11.77 9.71 -0.40
N VAL A 53 -11.60 10.42 0.72
CA VAL A 53 -10.33 11.07 1.09
C VAL A 53 -9.25 10.00 1.32
N PHE A 54 -9.56 8.94 2.05
CA PHE A 54 -8.61 7.84 2.26
C PHE A 54 -8.29 7.10 0.97
N VAL A 55 -9.26 6.88 0.09
CA VAL A 55 -9.02 6.27 -1.23
C VAL A 55 -7.99 7.07 -2.02
N VAL A 56 -8.15 8.38 -2.11
CA VAL A 56 -7.21 9.26 -2.82
C VAL A 56 -5.83 9.24 -2.16
N LEU A 57 -5.75 9.33 -0.83
CA LEU A 57 -4.49 9.27 -0.09
C LEU A 57 -3.74 7.96 -0.34
N TYR A 58 -4.42 6.83 -0.29
CA TYR A 58 -3.81 5.52 -0.55
C TYR A 58 -3.35 5.37 -2.00
N ILE A 59 -4.11 5.86 -2.97
CA ILE A 59 -3.69 5.83 -4.39
C ILE A 59 -2.44 6.68 -4.60
N VAL A 60 -2.40 7.90 -4.07
CA VAL A 60 -1.21 8.77 -4.16
C VAL A 60 0.00 8.11 -3.50
N TRP A 61 -0.19 7.50 -2.34
CA TRP A 61 0.86 6.77 -1.64
C TRP A 61 1.36 5.56 -2.44
N LEU A 62 0.47 4.77 -3.05
CA LEU A 62 0.85 3.63 -3.90
C LEU A 62 1.63 4.07 -5.15
N ILE A 63 1.27 5.19 -5.75
CA ILE A 63 2.03 5.78 -6.88
C ILE A 63 3.44 6.20 -6.41
N ALA A 64 3.54 6.88 -5.27
CA ALA A 64 4.83 7.26 -4.69
C ALA A 64 5.68 6.02 -4.35
N LEU A 65 5.06 4.96 -3.84
CA LEU A 65 5.70 3.69 -3.57
C LEU A 65 6.22 3.03 -4.84
N TRP A 66 5.45 3.06 -5.92
CA TRP A 66 5.89 2.56 -7.23
C TRP A 66 7.15 3.25 -7.73
N PHE A 67 7.18 4.58 -7.70
CA PHE A 67 8.37 5.36 -8.08
C PHE A 67 9.57 5.04 -7.19
N HIS A 68 9.36 4.96 -5.88
CA HIS A 68 10.43 4.66 -4.93
C HIS A 68 11.02 3.27 -5.12
N LEU A 69 10.15 2.25 -5.23
CA LEU A 69 10.60 0.87 -5.45
C LEU A 69 11.29 0.69 -6.80
N SER A 70 10.74 1.26 -7.87
CA SER A 70 11.34 1.19 -9.20
C SER A 70 12.74 1.78 -9.22
N HIS A 71 12.93 2.92 -8.56
CA HIS A 71 14.24 3.58 -8.49
C HIS A 71 15.18 2.91 -7.48
N GLY A 72 14.67 2.56 -6.31
CA GLY A 72 15.44 1.93 -5.23
C GLY A 72 15.98 0.56 -5.63
N PHE A 73 15.21 -0.21 -6.40
CA PHE A 73 15.63 -1.52 -6.89
C PHE A 73 16.90 -1.45 -7.76
N TRP A 74 16.99 -0.45 -8.64
CA TRP A 74 18.19 -0.29 -9.47
C TRP A 74 19.41 0.16 -8.67
N SER A 75 19.17 1.07 -7.75
CA SER A 75 20.23 1.54 -6.85
C SER A 75 20.78 0.39 -6.01
N ALA A 76 19.90 -0.48 -5.50
CA ALA A 76 20.29 -1.66 -4.74
C ALA A 76 21.14 -2.65 -5.56
N ILE A 77 20.75 -2.93 -6.82
CA ILE A 77 21.53 -3.81 -7.71
C ILE A 77 22.92 -3.23 -8.00
N GLN A 78 23.02 -1.92 -8.16
CA GLN A 78 24.31 -1.25 -8.36
C GLN A 78 25.21 -1.34 -7.13
N THR A 79 24.65 -1.15 -5.93
CA THR A 79 25.41 -1.27 -4.67
C THR A 79 25.85 -2.68 -4.37
N LEU A 80 25.06 -3.68 -4.77
CA LEU A 80 25.44 -5.10 -4.67
C LEU A 80 26.50 -5.56 -5.69
N GLY A 81 26.88 -4.66 -6.62
CA GLY A 81 27.88 -4.98 -7.64
C GLY A 81 27.38 -5.86 -8.79
N TRP A 82 26.08 -6.11 -8.90
CA TRP A 82 25.46 -6.91 -9.96
C TRP A 82 25.19 -6.10 -11.23
N ASN A 83 26.10 -5.19 -11.55
CA ASN A 83 25.96 -4.20 -12.62
C ASN A 83 26.61 -4.66 -13.96
N GLY A 84 26.76 -5.94 -14.21
CA GLY A 84 27.23 -6.47 -15.49
C GLY A 84 26.36 -5.96 -16.65
N LYS A 85 27.01 -5.48 -17.74
CA LYS A 85 26.35 -4.77 -18.86
C LYS A 85 25.11 -5.49 -19.43
N THR A 86 25.11 -6.82 -19.47
CA THR A 86 24.00 -7.61 -20.04
C THR A 86 22.92 -7.92 -19.01
N TRP A 87 23.32 -8.22 -17.78
CA TRP A 87 22.40 -8.62 -16.72
C TRP A 87 21.68 -7.44 -16.05
N PHE A 88 22.32 -6.29 -15.97
CA PHE A 88 21.74 -5.09 -15.38
C PHE A 88 20.45 -4.65 -16.08
N CYS A 89 20.44 -4.67 -17.43
CA CYS A 89 19.26 -4.31 -18.21
C CYS A 89 18.10 -5.31 -17.98
N ARG A 90 18.41 -6.60 -17.85
CA ARG A 90 17.41 -7.64 -17.58
C ARG A 90 16.83 -7.51 -16.18
N TRP A 91 17.65 -7.31 -15.16
CA TRP A 91 17.20 -7.10 -13.79
C TRP A 91 16.33 -5.85 -13.65
N LYS A 92 16.70 -4.78 -14.33
CA LYS A 92 15.91 -3.55 -14.37
C LYS A 92 14.50 -3.80 -14.92
N MET A 93 14.38 -4.53 -16.00
CA MET A 93 13.10 -4.87 -16.63
C MET A 93 12.26 -5.80 -15.71
N ILE A 94 12.86 -6.84 -15.15
CA ILE A 94 12.19 -7.77 -14.24
C ILE A 94 11.67 -7.01 -13.00
N GLY A 95 12.49 -6.17 -12.39
CA GLY A 95 12.11 -5.39 -11.23
C GLY A 95 10.96 -4.41 -11.52
N LEU A 96 11.01 -3.74 -12.67
CA LEU A 96 9.95 -2.82 -13.09
C LEU A 96 8.63 -3.55 -13.32
N VAL A 97 8.64 -4.68 -14.03
CA VAL A 97 7.44 -5.49 -14.29
C VAL A 97 6.87 -6.01 -12.98
N TYR A 98 7.71 -6.58 -12.10
CA TYR A 98 7.28 -7.09 -10.80
C TYR A 98 6.65 -6.01 -9.93
N THR A 99 7.32 -4.86 -9.78
CA THR A 99 6.81 -3.72 -9.00
C THR A 99 5.50 -3.20 -9.56
N THR A 100 5.40 -3.09 -10.89
CA THR A 100 4.17 -2.61 -11.56
C THR A 100 3.00 -3.55 -11.31
N LEU A 101 3.18 -4.87 -11.47
CA LEU A 101 2.14 -5.86 -11.21
C LEU A 101 1.68 -5.83 -9.75
N LEU A 102 2.62 -5.71 -8.81
CA LEU A 102 2.34 -5.66 -7.38
C LEU A 102 1.51 -4.42 -7.03
N ILE A 103 1.92 -3.25 -7.50
CA ILE A 103 1.20 -1.98 -7.23
C ILE A 103 -0.17 -1.96 -7.92
N LEU A 104 -0.30 -2.47 -9.15
CA LEU A 104 -1.59 -2.60 -9.81
C LEU A 104 -2.54 -3.52 -9.04
N GLY A 105 -2.03 -4.60 -8.44
CA GLY A 105 -2.82 -5.46 -7.56
C GLY A 105 -3.37 -4.71 -6.35
N PHE A 106 -2.55 -3.93 -5.67
CA PHE A 106 -3.00 -3.11 -4.54
C PHE A 106 -3.99 -2.02 -4.96
N ILE A 107 -3.76 -1.34 -6.07
CA ILE A 107 -4.70 -0.34 -6.61
C ILE A 107 -6.04 -1.00 -6.94
N ALA A 108 -6.04 -2.19 -7.54
CA ALA A 108 -7.26 -2.94 -7.84
C ALA A 108 -8.06 -3.25 -6.58
N VAL A 109 -7.41 -3.65 -5.49
CA VAL A 109 -8.07 -3.88 -4.19
C VAL A 109 -8.68 -2.59 -3.65
N VAL A 110 -7.92 -1.49 -3.62
CA VAL A 110 -8.44 -0.18 -3.15
C VAL A 110 -9.66 0.26 -3.94
N LEU A 111 -9.62 0.14 -5.27
CA LEU A 111 -10.74 0.51 -6.13
C LEU A 111 -11.94 -0.43 -5.96
N ALA A 112 -11.71 -1.73 -5.85
CA ALA A 112 -12.80 -2.70 -5.63
C ALA A 112 -13.58 -2.37 -4.35
N PHE A 113 -12.89 -2.07 -3.26
CA PHE A 113 -13.56 -1.67 -2.02
C PHE A 113 -14.19 -0.28 -2.11
N ALA A 114 -13.57 0.67 -2.77
CA ALA A 114 -14.14 2.00 -2.98
C ALA A 114 -15.45 1.95 -3.80
N PHE A 115 -15.50 1.12 -4.83
CA PHE A 115 -16.71 0.95 -5.64
C PHE A 115 -17.78 0.11 -4.95
N ASN A 116 -17.41 -0.91 -4.18
CA ASN A 116 -18.37 -1.72 -3.41
C ASN A 116 -18.98 -0.96 -2.23
N CYS A 117 -18.29 0.08 -1.72
CA CYS A 117 -18.83 1.01 -0.73
C CYS A 117 -19.68 2.13 -1.35
N ALA A 118 -19.76 2.25 -2.68
CA ALA A 118 -20.68 3.18 -3.32
C ALA A 118 -22.11 2.70 -3.09
N PRO A 119 -23.02 3.56 -2.61
CA PRO A 119 -24.37 3.18 -2.18
C PRO A 119 -25.28 2.64 -3.28
N SER A 120 -24.81 2.61 -4.52
CA SER A 120 -25.57 2.09 -5.67
C SER A 120 -25.43 0.58 -5.89
N LEU A 121 -24.61 -0.13 -5.13
CA LEU A 121 -24.40 -1.58 -5.27
C LEU A 121 -24.71 -2.40 -4.00
N CYS A 122 -25.11 -1.76 -2.92
CA CYS A 122 -25.69 -2.43 -1.75
C CYS A 122 -27.21 -2.55 -1.94
N CYS A 123 -27.63 -3.39 -2.85
CA CYS A 123 -28.95 -4.01 -2.84
C CYS A 123 -28.79 -5.50 -2.65
#